data_5b098d2c419002de0a05c80bca469d74
#
_entry.id   5b098d2c419002de0a05c80bca469d74
#
_cell.length_a   1.000
_cell.length_b   1.000
_cell.length_c   1.000
_cell.angle_alpha   90.00
_cell.angle_beta   90.00
_cell.angle_gamma   90.00
#
_symmetry.space_group_name_H-M   'P 1'
#
loop_
_entity.id
_entity.type
_entity.pdbx_description
1 polymer ?
#
loop_
_entity_poly.entity_id
_entity_poly.type
_entity_poly.pdbx_seq_one_letter_code
_entity_poly.pdbx_strand_id
1 'polypeptide(L)'
;SNSLPGVLMTSGSLGNGLGVGAGLALAHRIDGSNKKVYVVMSEGEFDEGSTFEAMDFASKYRLHNLIALVDCNCMTVTEERPFHYNTLYHKFACMGWLGTINHYGNDVYQCVKLIDNIPPDLDLPNFLINATTKGKGVSFMENKLKWHVGIPSEKEIELAREELYANP
;
A
#
# COMPACT_ATOMS: atom_id res chain seq x y z
N SER A 1 -6.15 5.94 -14.90
CA SER A 1 -5.60 7.13 -15.56
C SER A 1 -4.20 6.83 -16.09
N ASN A 2 -4.00 6.85 -17.39
CA ASN A 2 -2.70 6.63 -18.06
C ASN A 2 -1.79 7.88 -17.97
N SER A 3 -2.02 8.76 -17.00
CA SER A 3 -1.32 10.05 -16.90
C SER A 3 0.05 9.98 -16.25
N LEU A 4 0.35 8.88 -15.54
CA LEU A 4 1.64 8.69 -14.87
C LEU A 4 2.39 7.52 -15.53
N PRO A 5 3.64 7.73 -16.01
CA PRO A 5 4.46 6.67 -16.54
C PRO A 5 4.65 5.53 -15.53
N GLY A 6 4.45 4.29 -15.97
CA GLY A 6 4.59 3.10 -15.11
C GLY A 6 3.35 2.73 -14.31
N VAL A 7 2.33 3.59 -14.24
CA VAL A 7 1.06 3.28 -13.59
C VAL A 7 0.09 2.71 -14.63
N LEU A 8 -0.20 1.40 -14.52
CA LEU A 8 -1.08 0.71 -15.47
C LEU A 8 -2.56 0.91 -15.15
N MET A 9 -2.90 0.99 -13.86
CA MET A 9 -4.27 1.13 -13.40
C MET A 9 -4.35 1.92 -12.10
N THR A 10 -5.39 2.74 -11.99
CA THR A 10 -5.83 3.36 -10.73
C THR A 10 -7.32 3.07 -10.55
N SER A 11 -7.76 2.79 -9.32
CA SER A 11 -9.15 2.51 -9.00
C SER A 11 -9.53 3.11 -7.66
N GLY A 12 -10.70 3.72 -7.57
CA GLY A 12 -11.33 4.10 -6.32
C GLY A 12 -12.24 3.00 -5.73
N SER A 13 -12.45 1.91 -6.49
CA SER A 13 -13.21 0.76 -6.01
C SER A 13 -12.30 -0.16 -5.22
N LEU A 14 -12.49 -0.20 -3.91
CA LEU A 14 -11.67 -1.00 -3.00
C LEU A 14 -11.75 -2.50 -3.33
N GLY A 15 -10.69 -3.24 -3.02
CA GLY A 15 -10.59 -4.68 -3.21
C GLY A 15 -10.31 -5.17 -4.63
N ASN A 16 -10.25 -4.28 -5.64
CA ASN A 16 -10.02 -4.68 -7.02
C ASN A 16 -8.54 -4.68 -7.44
N GLY A 17 -7.74 -3.78 -6.84
CA GLY A 17 -6.36 -3.56 -7.24
C GLY A 17 -5.49 -4.81 -7.17
N LEU A 18 -5.58 -5.55 -6.08
CA LEU A 18 -4.77 -6.75 -5.87
C LEU A 18 -5.12 -7.87 -6.86
N GLY A 19 -6.40 -8.07 -7.17
CA GLY A 19 -6.84 -9.05 -8.16
C GLY A 19 -6.31 -8.77 -9.56
N VAL A 20 -6.36 -7.50 -9.98
CA VAL A 20 -5.77 -7.08 -11.26
C VAL A 20 -4.25 -7.28 -11.27
N GLY A 21 -3.58 -6.89 -10.18
CA GLY A 21 -2.15 -7.11 -10.01
C GLY A 21 -1.75 -8.58 -10.08
N ALA A 22 -2.54 -9.46 -9.44
CA ALA A 22 -2.33 -10.91 -9.49
C ALA A 22 -2.46 -11.46 -10.92
N GLY A 23 -3.47 -11.00 -11.67
CA GLY A 23 -3.64 -11.36 -13.08
C GLY A 23 -2.44 -10.92 -13.95
N LEU A 24 -1.95 -9.71 -13.76
CA LEU A 24 -0.76 -9.20 -14.47
C LEU A 24 0.51 -9.98 -14.09
N ALA A 25 0.69 -10.29 -12.81
CA ALA A 25 1.84 -11.07 -12.33
C ALA A 25 1.84 -12.47 -12.93
N LEU A 26 0.67 -13.12 -12.98
CA LEU A 26 0.52 -14.43 -13.62
C LEU A 26 0.81 -14.37 -15.12
N ALA A 27 0.28 -13.36 -15.83
CA ALA A 27 0.56 -13.18 -17.25
C ALA A 27 2.06 -13.04 -17.53
N HIS A 28 2.78 -12.22 -16.75
CA HIS A 28 4.23 -12.10 -16.89
C HIS A 28 4.97 -13.43 -16.67
N ARG A 29 4.51 -14.27 -15.76
CA ARG A 29 5.11 -15.60 -15.56
C ARG A 29 4.83 -16.56 -16.73
N ILE A 30 3.62 -16.52 -17.27
CA ILE A 30 3.26 -17.34 -18.48
C ILE A 30 4.13 -16.93 -19.65
N ASP A 31 4.40 -15.63 -19.81
CA ASP A 31 5.26 -15.09 -20.87
C ASP A 31 6.77 -15.30 -20.61
N GLY A 32 7.13 -15.95 -19.50
CA GLY A 32 8.55 -16.14 -19.11
C GLY A 32 9.27 -14.83 -18.73
N SER A 33 8.52 -13.81 -18.37
CA SER A 33 9.05 -12.48 -17.99
C SER A 33 9.30 -12.40 -16.49
N ASN A 34 10.43 -11.81 -16.10
CA ASN A 34 10.81 -11.55 -14.70
C ASN A 34 10.30 -10.18 -14.18
N LYS A 35 9.33 -9.56 -14.86
CA LYS A 35 8.80 -8.26 -14.44
C LYS A 35 8.04 -8.39 -13.14
N LYS A 36 8.35 -7.49 -12.21
CA LYS A 36 7.63 -7.35 -10.94
C LYS A 36 6.36 -6.50 -11.14
N VAL A 37 5.31 -6.84 -10.41
CA VAL A 37 4.07 -6.09 -10.34
C VAL A 37 3.91 -5.56 -8.92
N TYR A 38 3.81 -4.25 -8.79
CA TYR A 38 3.60 -3.57 -7.51
C TYR A 38 2.15 -3.09 -7.43
N VAL A 39 1.49 -3.41 -6.33
CA VAL A 39 0.12 -2.95 -6.06
C VAL A 39 0.13 -2.10 -4.80
N VAL A 40 -0.16 -0.81 -4.94
CA VAL A 40 -0.33 0.10 -3.81
C VAL A 40 -1.76 -0.02 -3.32
N MET A 41 -1.93 -0.31 -2.04
CA MET A 41 -3.20 -0.58 -1.39
C MET A 41 -3.35 0.27 -0.12
N SER A 42 -4.58 0.58 0.23
CA SER A 42 -4.90 1.11 1.57
C SER A 42 -5.26 -0.02 2.54
N GLU A 43 -5.18 0.26 3.83
CA GLU A 43 -5.64 -0.69 4.85
C GLU A 43 -7.15 -0.98 4.78
N GLY A 44 -7.95 -0.04 4.28
CA GLY A 44 -9.40 -0.22 4.09
C GLY A 44 -9.76 -1.28 3.05
N GLU A 45 -8.85 -1.63 2.15
CA GLU A 45 -9.07 -2.70 1.18
C GLU A 45 -9.17 -4.08 1.81
N PHE A 46 -8.70 -4.24 3.06
CA PHE A 46 -8.82 -5.49 3.82
C PHE A 46 -10.18 -5.66 4.52
N ASP A 47 -11.14 -4.80 4.25
CA ASP A 47 -12.55 -4.98 4.57
C ASP A 47 -13.32 -5.61 3.38
N GLU A 48 -12.68 -5.70 2.21
CA GLU A 48 -13.25 -6.27 1.00
C GLU A 48 -12.87 -7.75 0.85
N GLY A 49 -13.87 -8.62 0.63
CA GLY A 49 -13.65 -10.06 0.45
C GLY A 49 -12.77 -10.39 -0.75
N SER A 50 -12.89 -9.62 -1.84
CA SER A 50 -12.09 -9.78 -3.07
C SER A 50 -10.59 -9.62 -2.83
N THR A 51 -10.17 -8.83 -1.85
CA THR A 51 -8.76 -8.72 -1.44
C THR A 51 -8.23 -10.09 -0.96
N PHE A 52 -8.99 -10.79 -0.11
CA PHE A 52 -8.59 -12.10 0.41
C PHE A 52 -8.61 -13.18 -0.67
N GLU A 53 -9.59 -13.13 -1.57
CA GLU A 53 -9.62 -14.02 -2.73
C GLU A 53 -8.39 -13.84 -3.62
N ALA A 54 -7.97 -12.59 -3.85
CA ALA A 54 -6.76 -12.28 -4.60
C ALA A 54 -5.48 -12.71 -3.87
N MET A 55 -5.44 -12.58 -2.54
CA MET A 55 -4.32 -13.06 -1.71
C MET A 55 -4.17 -14.58 -1.79
N ASP A 56 -5.26 -15.34 -1.66
CA ASP A 56 -5.28 -16.80 -1.80
C ASP A 56 -4.83 -17.22 -3.20
N PHE A 57 -5.38 -16.59 -4.23
CA PHE A 57 -4.98 -16.81 -5.61
C PHE A 57 -3.48 -16.62 -5.82
N ALA A 58 -2.93 -15.49 -5.35
CA ALA A 58 -1.51 -15.17 -5.51
C ALA A 58 -0.61 -16.19 -4.80
N SER A 59 -0.99 -16.63 -3.61
CA SER A 59 -0.30 -17.67 -2.86
C SER A 59 -0.37 -19.02 -3.57
N LYS A 60 -1.56 -19.45 -3.98
CA LYS A 60 -1.79 -20.72 -4.71
C LYS A 60 -0.95 -20.81 -5.98
N TYR A 61 -0.85 -19.72 -6.74
CA TYR A 61 -0.07 -19.66 -7.98
C TYR A 61 1.38 -19.24 -7.74
N ARG A 62 1.80 -19.04 -6.48
CA ARG A 62 3.17 -18.69 -6.08
C ARG A 62 3.70 -17.48 -6.85
N LEU A 63 2.93 -16.39 -6.87
CA LEU A 63 3.24 -15.20 -7.66
C LEU A 63 4.35 -14.36 -6.99
N HIS A 64 5.58 -14.89 -6.97
CA HIS A 64 6.75 -14.24 -6.35
C HIS A 64 7.09 -12.87 -6.95
N ASN A 65 6.59 -12.60 -8.14
CA ASN A 65 6.73 -11.31 -8.82
C ASN A 65 5.62 -10.31 -8.48
N LEU A 66 4.67 -10.66 -7.58
CA LEU A 66 3.65 -9.74 -7.06
C LEU A 66 4.07 -9.19 -5.70
N ILE A 67 4.06 -7.88 -5.57
CA ILE A 67 4.40 -7.14 -4.34
C ILE A 67 3.24 -6.23 -3.95
N ALA A 68 2.63 -6.47 -2.80
CA ALA A 68 1.64 -5.58 -2.21
C ALA A 68 2.32 -4.53 -1.32
N LEU A 69 2.13 -3.25 -1.63
CA LEU A 69 2.61 -2.11 -0.85
C LEU A 69 1.41 -1.50 -0.12
N VAL A 70 1.29 -1.74 1.17
CA VAL A 70 0.13 -1.29 1.95
C VAL A 70 0.44 0.00 2.66
N ASP A 71 -0.34 1.04 2.40
CA ASP A 71 -0.38 2.27 3.21
C ASP A 71 -1.30 2.02 4.41
N CYS A 72 -0.70 1.88 5.59
CA CYS A 72 -1.39 1.62 6.84
C CYS A 72 -1.19 2.78 7.81
N ASN A 73 -2.12 3.72 7.80
CA ASN A 73 -2.11 4.88 8.67
C ASN A 73 -3.00 4.69 9.91
N CYS A 74 -3.50 3.49 10.14
CA CYS A 74 -4.38 3.11 11.25
C CYS A 74 -5.71 3.89 11.28
N MET A 75 -6.18 4.36 10.12
CA MET A 75 -7.43 5.09 9.98
C MET A 75 -8.18 4.67 8.72
N THR A 76 -9.46 4.38 8.86
CA THR A 76 -10.39 4.25 7.73
C THR A 76 -11.21 5.53 7.57
N VAL A 77 -12.23 5.51 6.73
CA VAL A 77 -13.17 6.65 6.57
C VAL A 77 -13.95 6.92 7.86
N THR A 78 -14.22 5.88 8.63
CA THR A 78 -15.19 5.92 9.74
C THR A 78 -14.58 5.71 11.12
N GLU A 79 -13.37 5.16 11.21
CA GLU A 79 -12.78 4.75 12.50
C GLU A 79 -11.26 4.80 12.54
N GLU A 80 -10.73 4.86 13.75
CA GLU A 80 -9.33 4.62 14.05
C GLU A 80 -9.11 3.13 14.34
N ARG A 81 -8.01 2.56 13.84
CA ARG A 81 -7.63 1.14 14.04
C ARG A 81 -6.21 1.05 14.61
N PRO A 82 -5.99 1.31 15.89
CA PRO A 82 -4.66 1.29 16.49
C PRO A 82 -3.95 -0.04 16.23
N PHE A 83 -2.67 0.03 15.84
CA PHE A 83 -1.83 -1.16 15.55
C PHE A 83 -2.35 -2.09 14.46
N HIS A 84 -3.18 -1.61 13.55
CA HIS A 84 -3.76 -2.42 12.48
C HIS A 84 -2.70 -3.06 11.58
N TYR A 85 -1.53 -2.46 11.43
CA TYR A 85 -0.40 -3.03 10.68
C TYR A 85 0.05 -4.41 11.20
N ASN A 86 0.00 -4.67 12.51
CA ASN A 86 0.30 -6.00 13.07
C ASN A 86 -0.77 -7.01 12.66
N THR A 87 -2.04 -6.62 12.70
CA THR A 87 -3.15 -7.49 12.27
C THR A 87 -3.02 -7.83 10.79
N LEU A 88 -2.70 -6.84 9.95
CA LEU A 88 -2.48 -7.05 8.51
C LEU A 88 -1.29 -7.97 8.24
N TYR A 89 -0.18 -7.81 8.98
CA TYR A 89 0.97 -8.70 8.88
C TYR A 89 0.56 -10.17 9.08
N HIS A 90 -0.20 -10.44 10.14
CA HIS A 90 -0.67 -11.81 10.40
C HIS A 90 -1.63 -12.33 9.33
N LYS A 91 -2.52 -11.49 8.80
CA LYS A 91 -3.39 -11.86 7.67
C LYS A 91 -2.56 -12.32 6.46
N PHE A 92 -1.57 -11.55 6.04
CA PHE A 92 -0.68 -11.90 4.95
C PHE A 92 0.10 -13.20 5.24
N ALA A 93 0.73 -13.30 6.41
CA ALA A 93 1.55 -14.44 6.78
C ALA A 93 0.73 -15.74 6.82
N CYS A 94 -0.50 -15.72 7.38
CA CYS A 94 -1.40 -16.87 7.41
C CYS A 94 -1.85 -17.31 6.00
N MET A 95 -1.86 -16.40 5.03
CA MET A 95 -2.19 -16.68 3.64
C MET A 95 -0.98 -17.01 2.77
N GLY A 96 0.18 -17.28 3.38
CA GLY A 96 1.38 -17.74 2.66
C GLY A 96 2.13 -16.64 1.91
N TRP A 97 2.01 -15.38 2.32
CA TRP A 97 2.78 -14.27 1.80
C TRP A 97 4.01 -14.01 2.68
N LEU A 98 5.07 -13.49 2.07
CA LEU A 98 6.29 -13.06 2.77
C LEU A 98 6.38 -11.54 2.78
N GLY A 99 6.87 -10.99 3.89
CA GLY A 99 7.06 -9.55 3.96
C GLY A 99 7.35 -9.04 5.36
N THR A 100 7.27 -7.72 5.50
CA THR A 100 7.62 -7.04 6.73
C THR A 100 6.79 -5.77 6.94
N ILE A 101 6.93 -5.18 8.13
CA ILE A 101 6.39 -3.87 8.48
C ILE A 101 7.51 -2.85 8.42
N ASN A 102 7.30 -1.79 7.67
CA ASN A 102 8.11 -0.58 7.71
C ASN A 102 7.49 0.40 8.71
N HIS A 103 8.11 0.55 9.87
CA HIS A 103 7.65 1.49 10.90
C HIS A 103 7.94 2.97 10.56
N TYR A 104 8.65 3.23 9.48
CA TYR A 104 8.98 4.56 8.95
C TYR A 104 8.36 4.77 7.57
N GLY A 105 7.06 4.45 7.42
CA GLY A 105 6.36 4.42 6.15
C GLY A 105 6.29 5.75 5.40
N ASN A 106 6.50 6.88 6.07
CA ASN A 106 6.64 8.20 5.44
C ASN A 106 8.08 8.54 5.01
N ASP A 107 9.06 7.68 5.33
CA ASP A 107 10.45 7.84 4.90
C ASP A 107 10.68 7.10 3.57
N VAL A 108 10.84 7.87 2.48
CA VAL A 108 11.05 7.34 1.13
C VAL A 108 12.30 6.46 1.04
N TYR A 109 13.39 6.84 1.72
CA TYR A 109 14.62 6.06 1.72
C TYR A 109 14.41 4.67 2.33
N GLN A 110 13.70 4.58 3.45
CA GLN A 110 13.37 3.30 4.07
C GLN A 110 12.44 2.46 3.18
N CYS A 111 11.46 3.09 2.53
CA CYS A 111 10.58 2.39 1.60
C CYS A 111 11.38 1.76 0.44
N VAL A 112 12.23 2.55 -0.23
CA VAL A 112 13.07 2.08 -1.34
C VAL A 112 14.00 0.96 -0.88
N LYS A 113 14.71 1.16 0.24
CA LYS A 113 15.62 0.16 0.79
C LYS A 113 14.94 -1.18 1.06
N LEU A 114 13.71 -1.17 1.61
CA LEU A 114 12.98 -2.41 1.89
C LEU A 114 12.47 -3.08 0.62
N ILE A 115 12.01 -2.30 -0.38
CA ILE A 115 11.58 -2.82 -1.68
C ILE A 115 12.75 -3.49 -2.42
N ASP A 116 13.93 -2.87 -2.42
CA ASP A 116 15.12 -3.40 -3.09
C ASP A 116 15.64 -4.68 -2.43
N ASN A 117 15.39 -4.85 -1.13
CA ASN A 117 15.78 -6.03 -0.38
C ASN A 117 14.72 -7.15 -0.36
N ILE A 118 13.62 -7.03 -1.10
CA ILE A 118 12.66 -8.13 -1.26
C ILE A 118 13.36 -9.30 -1.96
N PRO A 119 13.45 -10.49 -1.31
CA PRO A 119 14.17 -11.63 -1.87
C PRO A 119 13.59 -12.06 -3.22
N PRO A 120 14.42 -12.17 -4.27
CA PRO A 120 13.94 -12.53 -5.61
C PRO A 120 13.57 -14.01 -5.76
N ASP A 121 14.11 -14.87 -4.89
CA ASP A 121 14.15 -16.32 -5.08
C ASP A 121 13.14 -17.10 -4.24
N LEU A 122 12.35 -16.43 -3.42
CA LEU A 122 11.30 -17.09 -2.65
C LEU A 122 10.03 -17.17 -3.52
N ASP A 123 9.58 -18.38 -3.75
CA ASP A 123 8.46 -18.73 -4.65
C ASP A 123 7.10 -18.39 -4.00
N LEU A 124 7.01 -17.21 -3.38
CA LEU A 124 5.84 -16.70 -2.67
C LEU A 124 5.62 -15.21 -2.98
N PRO A 125 4.36 -14.75 -3.02
CA PRO A 125 4.07 -13.32 -3.16
C PRO A 125 4.59 -12.54 -1.95
N ASN A 126 4.89 -11.25 -2.17
CA ASN A 126 5.52 -10.41 -1.17
C ASN A 126 4.63 -9.24 -0.75
N PHE A 127 4.82 -8.76 0.49
CA PHE A 127 4.16 -7.56 0.98
C PHE A 127 5.10 -6.66 1.76
N LEU A 128 4.81 -5.37 1.74
CA LEU A 128 5.41 -4.36 2.60
C LEU A 128 4.29 -3.50 3.18
N ILE A 129 4.10 -3.57 4.50
CA ILE A 129 3.15 -2.71 5.21
C ILE A 129 3.90 -1.49 5.69
N ASN A 130 3.54 -0.32 5.16
CA ASN A 130 4.11 0.95 5.58
C ASN A 130 3.22 1.56 6.67
N ALA A 131 3.72 1.58 7.91
CA ALA A 131 3.09 2.31 8.99
C ALA A 131 3.32 3.81 8.76
N THR A 132 2.28 4.49 8.32
CA THR A 132 2.32 5.90 7.94
C THR A 132 1.53 6.78 8.91
N THR A 133 1.73 8.06 8.79
CA THR A 133 0.90 9.08 9.45
C THR A 133 0.06 9.76 8.39
N LYS A 134 -1.27 9.66 8.49
CA LYS A 134 -2.18 10.40 7.61
C LYS A 134 -1.92 11.91 7.74
N GLY A 135 -1.75 12.61 6.63
CA GLY A 135 -1.49 14.06 6.60
C GLY A 135 -0.10 14.47 7.08
N LYS A 136 0.89 13.55 7.04
CA LYS A 136 2.26 13.78 7.49
C LYS A 136 2.87 15.05 6.89
N GLY A 137 3.45 15.87 7.77
CA GLY A 137 4.10 17.13 7.40
C GLY A 137 3.19 18.35 7.52
N VAL A 138 1.88 18.15 7.77
CA VAL A 138 0.92 19.24 7.98
C VAL A 138 0.26 19.08 9.34
N SER A 139 0.64 19.91 10.31
CA SER A 139 0.30 19.72 11.73
C SER A 139 -1.18 19.60 12.03
N PHE A 140 -2.01 20.39 11.36
CA PHE A 140 -3.46 20.36 11.54
C PHE A 140 -4.15 19.18 10.82
N MET A 141 -3.44 18.47 9.93
CA MET A 141 -3.94 17.29 9.21
C MET A 141 -3.50 15.97 9.84
N GLU A 142 -2.36 15.94 10.51
CA GLU A 142 -1.80 14.69 11.05
C GLU A 142 -2.79 13.98 11.96
N ASN A 143 -3.05 12.70 11.66
CA ASN A 143 -3.93 11.81 12.41
C ASN A 143 -5.35 12.36 12.64
N LYS A 144 -5.91 13.03 11.65
CA LYS A 144 -7.29 13.55 11.72
C LYS A 144 -8.18 12.89 10.67
N LEU A 145 -9.19 12.17 11.10
CA LEU A 145 -10.20 11.53 10.24
C LEU A 145 -10.88 12.53 9.28
N LYS A 146 -11.12 13.74 9.75
CA LYS A 146 -11.69 14.84 8.95
C LYS A 146 -11.03 15.01 7.58
N TRP A 147 -9.70 14.77 7.51
CA TRP A 147 -8.93 15.00 6.29
C TRP A 147 -8.89 13.78 5.35
N HIS A 148 -9.71 12.78 5.62
CA HIS A 148 -9.89 11.69 4.63
C HIS A 148 -10.61 12.21 3.36
N VAL A 149 -11.59 13.11 3.54
CA VAL A 149 -12.36 13.74 2.45
C VAL A 149 -12.46 15.26 2.61
N GLY A 150 -11.74 15.86 3.55
CA GLY A 150 -11.79 17.29 3.83
C GLY A 150 -11.13 18.12 2.72
N ILE A 151 -11.72 19.27 2.41
CA ILE A 151 -11.13 20.27 1.52
C ILE A 151 -10.63 21.41 2.40
N PRO A 152 -9.31 21.74 2.35
CA PRO A 152 -8.77 22.83 3.14
C PRO A 152 -9.23 24.19 2.61
N SER A 153 -9.40 25.16 3.51
CA SER A 153 -9.62 26.56 3.16
C SER A 153 -8.33 27.20 2.62
N GLU A 154 -8.43 28.37 1.98
CA GLU A 154 -7.27 29.09 1.47
C GLU A 154 -6.21 29.37 2.55
N LYS A 155 -6.65 29.73 3.77
CA LYS A 155 -5.73 29.94 4.91
C LYS A 155 -5.02 28.65 5.34
N GLU A 156 -5.74 27.53 5.36
CA GLU A 156 -5.16 26.21 5.67
C GLU A 156 -4.18 25.76 4.58
N ILE A 157 -4.43 26.08 3.31
CA ILE A 157 -3.49 25.82 2.21
C ILE A 157 -2.18 26.59 2.40
N GLU A 158 -2.26 27.89 2.73
CA GLU A 158 -1.05 28.68 2.98
C GLU A 158 -0.25 28.16 4.17
N LEU A 159 -0.93 27.84 5.29
CA LEU A 159 -0.28 27.25 6.46
C LEU A 159 0.39 25.91 6.13
N ALA A 160 -0.30 25.04 5.37
CA ALA A 160 0.28 23.76 4.95
C ALA A 160 1.53 23.95 4.08
N ARG A 161 1.53 24.95 3.19
CA ARG A 161 2.71 25.31 2.38
C ARG A 161 3.87 25.76 3.25
N GLU A 162 3.62 26.65 4.21
CA GLU A 162 4.65 27.13 5.13
C GLU A 162 5.30 25.97 5.91
N GLU A 163 4.50 25.06 6.46
CA GLU A 163 4.99 23.89 7.19
C GLU A 163 5.81 22.93 6.30
N LEU A 164 5.36 22.64 5.08
CA LEU A 164 6.05 21.75 4.16
C LEU A 164 7.35 22.34 3.60
N TYR A 165 7.44 23.67 3.42
CA TYR A 165 8.68 24.31 2.98
C TYR A 165 9.68 24.55 4.11
N ALA A 166 9.21 24.63 5.36
CA ALA A 166 10.09 24.75 6.52
C ALA A 166 10.78 23.43 6.89
N ASN A 167 10.19 22.29 6.50
CA ASN A 167 10.69 20.94 6.78
C ASN A 167 10.74 20.10 5.48
N PRO A 168 11.67 20.42 4.56
CA PRO A 168 11.78 19.75 3.27
C PRO A 168 12.25 18.29 3.36
#